data_cc57a1ceaac83be4f1012f08696b1e10
#
_entry.id   cc57a1ceaac83be4f1012f08696b1e10
#
_cell.length_a   1.000
_cell.length_b   1.000
_cell.length_c   1.000
_cell.angle_alpha   90.00
_cell.angle_beta   90.00
_cell.angle_gamma   90.00
#
_symmetry.space_group_name_H-M   'P 1'
#
loop_
_entity.id
_entity.type
_entity.pdbx_description
1 polymer ?
#
loop_
_entity_poly.entity_id
_entity_poly.type
_entity_poly.pdbx_seq_one_letter_code
_entity_poly.pdbx_strand_id
1 'polypeptide(L)'
;IEPLFTRDPRHITSVHVLMAMMAIRGIYEKHNVQSLNHGIGFNTAAIELILPTYGESLGLKGKICRNWTLNPHPTLIPAIETGWVESVHCFGTELGMEGYIAQRPDVFFTGRDGSMRSNRMMCQLAGQYAVDLFIGATLQVDGDGHSSTVTRGRLAGFGGAPNMGHDPRGRRHSTPAWLDMRPGDSEAPLLERGKKLVVQMVETFQEGGKPTFVEQLDAVEMAKKVGMPLAPIMIYGDDVTHLLTEEGIAYLYKARTLEERQ
;
A
#
# COMPACT_ATOMS: atom_id res chain seq x y z
N ILE A 1 13.61 19.87 -2.25
CA ILE A 1 13.05 18.53 -2.59
C ILE A 1 12.11 18.18 -1.46
N GLU A 2 10.90 17.82 -1.78
CA GLU A 2 9.88 17.38 -0.82
C GLU A 2 10.44 16.24 0.04
N PRO A 3 10.43 16.33 1.39
CA PRO A 3 10.96 15.28 2.26
C PRO A 3 10.38 13.89 1.98
N LEU A 4 9.14 13.85 1.49
CA LEU A 4 8.46 12.61 1.11
C LEU A 4 9.23 11.83 0.02
N PHE A 5 9.88 12.51 -0.92
CA PHE A 5 10.65 11.84 -1.97
C PHE A 5 11.98 11.29 -1.48
N THR A 6 12.55 11.87 -0.44
CA THR A 6 13.78 11.37 0.17
C THR A 6 13.50 10.31 1.22
N ARG A 7 12.27 10.26 1.74
CA ARG A 7 11.85 9.39 2.88
C ARG A 7 12.92 9.35 3.97
N ASP A 8 13.45 10.51 4.30
CA ASP A 8 14.47 10.61 5.34
C ASP A 8 13.92 10.03 6.65
N PRO A 9 14.57 9.00 7.23
CA PRO A 9 14.09 8.37 8.47
C PRO A 9 13.90 9.34 9.63
N ARG A 10 14.57 10.50 9.61
CA ARG A 10 14.42 11.55 10.63
C ARG A 10 13.02 12.17 10.69
N HIS A 11 12.23 12.02 9.63
CA HIS A 11 10.83 12.46 9.58
C HIS A 11 9.83 11.38 10.01
N ILE A 12 10.30 10.19 10.34
CA ILE A 12 9.46 9.12 10.89
C ILE A 12 9.18 9.45 12.36
N THR A 13 7.91 9.61 12.67
CA THR A 13 7.42 9.94 14.03
C THR A 13 7.11 8.68 14.84
N SER A 14 6.88 8.85 16.15
CA SER A 14 6.39 7.76 17.00
C SER A 14 5.02 7.23 16.55
N VAL A 15 4.17 8.08 15.97
CA VAL A 15 2.88 7.69 15.40
C VAL A 15 3.08 6.74 14.23
N HIS A 16 3.99 7.06 13.29
CA HIS A 16 4.33 6.16 12.18
C HIS A 16 4.82 4.79 12.69
N VAL A 17 5.65 4.78 13.74
CA VAL A 17 6.16 3.53 14.35
C VAL A 17 5.03 2.74 14.99
N LEU A 18 4.13 3.40 15.74
CA LEU A 18 2.96 2.75 16.33
C LEU A 18 2.07 2.10 15.26
N MET A 19 1.73 2.85 14.22
CA MET A 19 0.94 2.32 13.11
C MET A 19 1.65 1.16 12.39
N ALA A 20 2.98 1.23 12.25
CA ALA A 20 3.77 0.16 11.67
C ALA A 20 3.75 -1.12 12.54
N MET A 21 3.84 -1.00 13.86
CA MET A 21 3.70 -2.13 14.78
C MET A 21 2.30 -2.76 14.69
N MET A 22 1.26 -1.95 14.60
CA MET A 22 -0.11 -2.42 14.41
C MET A 22 -0.28 -3.12 13.05
N ALA A 23 0.29 -2.58 11.96
CA ALA A 23 0.25 -3.21 10.65
C ALA A 23 0.91 -4.60 10.67
N ILE A 24 2.10 -4.71 11.25
CA ILE A 24 2.83 -5.99 11.32
C ILE A 24 2.02 -7.04 12.08
N ARG A 25 1.54 -6.71 13.28
CA ARG A 25 0.86 -7.69 14.14
C ARG A 25 -0.60 -7.88 13.77
N GLY A 26 -1.32 -6.79 13.51
CA GLY A 26 -2.78 -6.82 13.29
C GLY A 26 -3.18 -7.20 11.88
N ILE A 27 -2.27 -7.07 10.91
CA ILE A 27 -2.56 -7.34 9.50
C ILE A 27 -1.60 -8.37 8.92
N TYR A 28 -0.29 -8.13 8.91
CA TYR A 28 0.67 -9.00 8.22
C TYR A 28 0.78 -10.38 8.87
N GLU A 29 0.96 -10.42 10.17
CA GLU A 29 0.97 -11.69 10.93
C GLU A 29 -0.38 -12.39 10.85
N LYS A 30 -1.46 -11.65 11.12
CA LYS A 30 -2.82 -12.19 11.17
C LYS A 30 -3.27 -12.85 9.86
N HIS A 31 -2.86 -12.31 8.72
CA HIS A 31 -3.21 -12.80 7.39
C HIS A 31 -2.08 -13.56 6.71
N ASN A 32 -0.98 -13.83 7.42
CA ASN A 32 0.19 -14.53 6.91
C ASN A 32 0.67 -13.96 5.56
N VAL A 33 0.83 -12.63 5.47
CA VAL A 33 1.15 -11.91 4.24
C VAL A 33 2.55 -12.27 3.77
N GLN A 34 2.66 -12.97 2.63
CA GLN A 34 3.93 -13.40 2.04
C GLN A 34 4.44 -12.41 0.99
N SER A 35 3.52 -11.88 0.19
CA SER A 35 3.83 -10.98 -0.91
C SER A 35 3.07 -9.67 -0.79
N LEU A 36 3.73 -8.54 -1.03
CA LEU A 36 3.12 -7.24 -0.77
C LEU A 36 3.64 -6.12 -1.65
N ASN A 37 2.84 -5.08 -1.73
CA ASN A 37 3.20 -3.79 -2.29
C ASN A 37 3.06 -2.69 -1.24
N HIS A 38 4.12 -1.92 -1.03
CA HIS A 38 4.09 -0.70 -0.25
C HIS A 38 3.91 0.52 -1.15
N GLY A 39 2.93 1.34 -0.82
CA GLY A 39 2.81 2.69 -1.34
C GLY A 39 3.94 3.59 -0.82
N ILE A 40 4.12 4.72 -1.47
CA ILE A 40 5.09 5.74 -1.07
C ILE A 40 4.58 6.46 0.20
N GLY A 41 5.43 6.62 1.21
CA GLY A 41 5.10 7.38 2.42
C GLY A 41 5.94 7.01 3.63
N PHE A 42 5.92 7.86 4.67
CA PHE A 42 6.63 7.62 5.93
C PHE A 42 6.03 6.47 6.73
N ASN A 43 4.71 6.26 6.61
CA ASN A 43 4.02 5.16 7.28
C ASN A 43 4.55 3.80 6.81
N THR A 44 4.66 3.59 5.50
CA THR A 44 5.19 2.35 4.94
C THR A 44 6.70 2.22 5.15
N ALA A 45 7.44 3.33 5.08
CA ALA A 45 8.86 3.36 5.42
C ALA A 45 9.13 2.94 6.86
N ALA A 46 8.26 3.32 7.80
CA ALA A 46 8.36 2.88 9.20
C ALA A 46 8.18 1.36 9.32
N ILE A 47 7.24 0.76 8.57
CA ILE A 47 7.06 -0.70 8.57
C ILE A 47 8.34 -1.39 8.08
N GLU A 48 8.94 -0.91 6.99
CA GLU A 48 10.19 -1.46 6.43
C GLU A 48 11.32 -1.45 7.46
N LEU A 49 11.48 -0.33 8.19
CA LEU A 49 12.55 -0.16 9.16
C LEU A 49 12.40 -1.03 10.41
N ILE A 50 11.17 -1.30 10.87
CA ILE A 50 10.98 -2.05 12.10
C ILE A 50 10.79 -3.56 11.91
N LEU A 51 10.69 -4.02 10.66
CA LEU A 51 10.65 -5.47 10.37
C LEU A 51 11.84 -6.22 10.99
N PRO A 52 13.11 -5.79 10.78
CA PRO A 52 14.26 -6.51 11.30
C PRO A 52 14.48 -6.37 12.83
N THR A 53 13.65 -5.59 13.50
CA THR A 53 13.70 -5.41 14.97
C THR A 53 12.42 -5.91 15.62
N TYR A 54 11.32 -5.19 15.47
CA TYR A 54 10.03 -5.55 16.07
C TYR A 54 9.48 -6.87 15.50
N GLY A 55 9.49 -7.04 14.18
CA GLY A 55 9.05 -8.29 13.57
C GLY A 55 9.91 -9.49 13.99
N GLU A 56 11.22 -9.29 14.13
CA GLU A 56 12.15 -10.33 14.64
C GLU A 56 11.80 -10.71 16.08
N SER A 57 11.50 -9.72 16.95
CA SER A 57 11.11 -9.98 18.35
C SER A 57 9.82 -10.79 18.48
N LEU A 58 8.97 -10.76 17.45
CA LEU A 58 7.76 -11.57 17.37
C LEU A 58 8.00 -12.95 16.71
N GLY A 59 9.22 -13.26 16.27
CA GLY A 59 9.56 -14.51 15.61
C GLY A 59 8.92 -14.67 14.22
N LEU A 60 8.71 -13.57 13.50
CA LEU A 60 7.99 -13.54 12.21
C LEU A 60 8.88 -13.66 10.98
N LYS A 61 10.19 -13.61 11.13
CA LYS A 61 11.13 -13.76 10.02
C LYS A 61 10.94 -15.09 9.28
N GLY A 62 10.93 -15.02 7.96
CA GLY A 62 10.67 -16.18 7.10
C GLY A 62 9.21 -16.63 7.05
N LYS A 63 8.32 -15.99 7.84
CA LYS A 63 6.89 -16.30 7.86
C LYS A 63 6.05 -15.27 7.12
N ILE A 64 6.48 -14.02 7.06
CA ILE A 64 5.78 -12.91 6.39
C ILE A 64 6.75 -12.06 5.58
N CYS A 65 6.23 -11.22 4.69
CA CYS A 65 6.96 -10.15 3.99
C CYS A 65 8.18 -10.64 3.17
N ARG A 66 8.07 -11.78 2.51
CA ARG A 66 9.19 -12.37 1.77
C ARG A 66 9.36 -11.79 0.38
N ASN A 67 8.26 -11.50 -0.33
CA ASN A 67 8.26 -11.09 -1.73
C ASN A 67 7.63 -9.69 -1.89
N TRP A 68 8.34 -8.79 -2.54
CA TRP A 68 7.95 -7.40 -2.60
C TRP A 68 7.79 -6.90 -4.03
N THR A 69 6.86 -5.99 -4.21
CA THR A 69 6.65 -5.26 -5.46
C THR A 69 6.42 -3.80 -5.14
N LEU A 70 7.40 -2.94 -5.43
CA LEU A 70 7.38 -1.53 -5.04
C LEU A 70 8.43 -0.71 -5.79
N ASN A 71 8.45 0.59 -5.54
CA ASN A 71 9.64 1.42 -5.76
C ASN A 71 10.54 1.26 -4.51
N PRO A 72 11.64 0.52 -4.60
CA PRO A 72 12.50 0.27 -3.44
C PRO A 72 13.14 1.56 -2.94
N HIS A 73 13.23 1.66 -1.62
CA HIS A 73 13.72 2.83 -0.91
C HIS A 73 14.81 2.42 0.11
N PRO A 74 15.73 3.29 0.49
CA PRO A 74 16.78 2.99 1.48
C PRO A 74 16.26 2.43 2.81
N THR A 75 15.02 2.73 3.20
CA THR A 75 14.40 2.16 4.41
C THR A 75 14.20 0.65 4.36
N LEU A 76 14.18 0.05 3.17
CA LEU A 76 14.07 -1.39 2.99
C LEU A 76 15.42 -2.12 3.13
N ILE A 77 16.54 -1.42 2.98
CA ILE A 77 17.88 -2.03 3.01
C ILE A 77 18.11 -2.88 4.27
N PRO A 78 17.80 -2.41 5.49
CA PRO A 78 17.99 -3.23 6.70
C PRO A 78 17.24 -4.56 6.66
N ALA A 79 16.02 -4.57 6.11
CA ALA A 79 15.24 -5.79 5.99
C ALA A 79 15.81 -6.75 4.93
N ILE A 80 16.39 -6.22 3.85
CA ILE A 80 17.10 -7.03 2.84
C ILE A 80 18.36 -7.63 3.43
N GLU A 81 19.21 -6.81 4.03
CA GLU A 81 20.52 -7.24 4.58
C GLU A 81 20.37 -8.25 5.72
N THR A 82 19.29 -8.20 6.44
CA THR A 82 18.98 -9.16 7.51
C THR A 82 18.23 -10.40 7.02
N GLY A 83 17.95 -10.51 5.72
CA GLY A 83 17.34 -11.70 5.10
C GLY A 83 15.83 -11.83 5.35
N TRP A 84 15.12 -10.72 5.54
CA TRP A 84 13.66 -10.70 5.57
C TRP A 84 13.06 -10.75 4.17
N VAL A 85 13.73 -10.12 3.21
CA VAL A 85 13.27 -9.95 1.85
C VAL A 85 13.99 -10.92 0.94
N GLU A 86 13.25 -11.78 0.27
CA GLU A 86 13.80 -12.79 -0.65
C GLU A 86 13.78 -12.32 -2.09
N SER A 87 12.78 -11.52 -2.47
CA SER A 87 12.67 -11.00 -3.83
C SER A 87 12.00 -9.64 -3.89
N VAL A 88 12.47 -8.80 -4.80
CA VAL A 88 11.91 -7.48 -5.08
C VAL A 88 11.70 -7.30 -6.57
N HIS A 89 10.47 -7.01 -6.98
CA HIS A 89 10.11 -6.51 -8.29
C HIS A 89 9.94 -5.00 -8.24
N CYS A 90 10.73 -4.28 -9.04
CA CYS A 90 10.76 -2.82 -9.02
C CYS A 90 9.90 -2.20 -10.11
N PHE A 91 9.07 -1.21 -9.78
CA PHE A 91 8.42 -0.33 -10.75
C PHE A 91 9.38 0.72 -11.32
N GLY A 92 10.35 1.08 -10.55
CA GLY A 92 11.38 2.06 -10.78
C GLY A 92 12.31 2.09 -9.59
N THR A 93 13.09 3.15 -9.44
CA THR A 93 13.95 3.37 -8.28
C THR A 93 13.64 4.68 -7.60
N GLU A 94 13.83 4.69 -6.31
CA GLU A 94 13.96 5.92 -5.55
C GLU A 94 15.42 6.40 -5.60
N LEU A 95 15.60 7.69 -5.35
CA LEU A 95 16.91 8.31 -5.38
C LEU A 95 17.91 7.59 -4.44
N GLY A 96 19.05 7.22 -4.97
CA GLY A 96 20.13 6.58 -4.22
C GLY A 96 20.06 5.06 -4.13
N MET A 97 19.06 4.42 -4.75
CA MET A 97 18.93 2.96 -4.74
C MET A 97 19.61 2.27 -5.92
N GLU A 98 19.93 2.99 -7.00
CA GLU A 98 20.40 2.39 -8.26
C GLU A 98 21.67 1.54 -8.05
N GLY A 99 22.65 2.07 -7.33
CA GLY A 99 23.90 1.38 -7.04
C GLY A 99 23.71 0.16 -6.15
N TYR A 100 22.82 0.25 -5.17
CA TYR A 100 22.51 -0.87 -4.27
C TYR A 100 21.82 -2.01 -5.02
N ILE A 101 20.81 -1.68 -5.84
CA ILE A 101 20.07 -2.68 -6.60
C ILE A 101 20.98 -3.42 -7.58
N ALA A 102 21.86 -2.69 -8.28
CA ALA A 102 22.82 -3.28 -9.21
C ALA A 102 23.77 -4.30 -8.54
N GLN A 103 24.02 -4.16 -7.24
CA GLN A 103 24.88 -5.04 -6.46
C GLN A 103 24.14 -6.24 -5.86
N ARG A 104 22.80 -6.27 -5.93
CA ARG A 104 21.96 -7.30 -5.30
C ARG A 104 21.06 -8.03 -6.32
N PRO A 105 21.65 -8.63 -7.39
CA PRO A 105 20.87 -9.41 -8.37
C PRO A 105 20.26 -10.69 -7.77
N ASP A 106 20.69 -11.08 -6.59
CA ASP A 106 20.14 -12.17 -5.80
C ASP A 106 18.74 -11.86 -5.25
N VAL A 107 18.41 -10.56 -5.05
CA VAL A 107 17.14 -10.09 -4.49
C VAL A 107 16.30 -9.36 -5.53
N PHE A 108 16.93 -8.52 -6.36
CA PHE A 108 16.22 -7.65 -7.29
C PHE A 108 16.09 -8.24 -8.68
N PHE A 109 14.87 -8.34 -9.18
CA PHE A 109 14.62 -8.71 -10.57
C PHE A 109 14.89 -7.51 -11.49
N THR A 110 15.96 -7.62 -12.26
CA THR A 110 16.34 -6.64 -13.28
C THR A 110 16.11 -7.21 -14.68
N GLY A 111 15.97 -6.34 -15.68
CA GLY A 111 15.96 -6.76 -17.06
C GLY A 111 17.32 -7.32 -17.51
N ARG A 112 17.33 -7.99 -18.67
CA ARG A 112 18.56 -8.51 -19.28
C ARG A 112 19.61 -7.43 -19.58
N ASP A 113 19.14 -6.21 -19.77
CA ASP A 113 19.95 -5.01 -19.99
C ASP A 113 20.42 -4.36 -18.67
N GLY A 114 20.13 -4.98 -17.52
CA GLY A 114 20.38 -4.41 -16.21
C GLY A 114 19.38 -3.31 -15.78
N SER A 115 18.42 -2.99 -16.65
CA SER A 115 17.43 -1.96 -16.36
C SER A 115 16.33 -2.50 -15.45
N MET A 116 16.03 -1.77 -14.38
CA MET A 116 14.89 -2.07 -13.53
C MET A 116 13.56 -1.74 -14.20
N ARG A 117 13.57 -0.79 -15.13
CA ARG A 117 12.36 -0.37 -15.86
C ARG A 117 11.89 -1.39 -16.89
N SER A 118 12.76 -2.29 -17.37
CA SER A 118 12.38 -3.33 -18.33
C SER A 118 11.38 -4.33 -17.75
N ASN A 119 11.30 -4.43 -16.43
CA ASN A 119 10.34 -5.26 -15.73
C ASN A 119 9.07 -4.51 -15.28
N ARG A 120 8.92 -3.24 -15.64
CA ARG A 120 7.83 -2.40 -15.10
C ARG A 120 6.44 -3.00 -15.34
N MET A 121 6.18 -3.53 -16.51
CA MET A 121 4.90 -4.16 -16.81
C MET A 121 4.66 -5.39 -15.94
N MET A 122 5.66 -6.25 -15.80
CA MET A 122 5.57 -7.44 -14.95
C MET A 122 5.37 -7.07 -13.48
N CYS A 123 6.06 -6.03 -13.02
CA CYS A 123 5.90 -5.53 -11.65
C CYS A 123 4.50 -4.98 -11.40
N GLN A 124 3.92 -4.28 -12.36
CA GLN A 124 2.55 -3.79 -12.26
C GLN A 124 1.54 -4.95 -12.22
N LEU A 125 1.71 -5.94 -13.08
CA LEU A 125 0.86 -7.12 -13.08
C LEU A 125 1.00 -7.92 -11.78
N ALA A 126 2.23 -8.14 -11.31
CA ALA A 126 2.48 -8.81 -10.05
C ALA A 126 1.86 -8.04 -8.86
N GLY A 127 2.06 -6.73 -8.80
CA GLY A 127 1.48 -5.89 -7.75
C GLY A 127 -0.04 -5.83 -7.78
N GLN A 128 -0.63 -6.00 -8.94
CA GLN A 128 -2.09 -5.98 -9.12
C GLN A 128 -2.72 -7.33 -8.78
N TYR A 129 -2.13 -8.44 -9.22
CA TYR A 129 -2.77 -9.76 -9.22
C TYR A 129 -2.06 -10.82 -8.39
N ALA A 130 -0.77 -10.66 -8.11
CA ALA A 130 0.04 -11.71 -7.50
C ALA A 130 0.49 -11.41 -6.06
N VAL A 131 0.19 -10.22 -5.52
CA VAL A 131 0.53 -9.91 -4.12
C VAL A 131 -0.68 -10.11 -3.21
N ASP A 132 -0.42 -10.55 -1.99
CA ASP A 132 -1.44 -10.74 -0.96
C ASP A 132 -1.99 -9.41 -0.46
N LEU A 133 -1.16 -8.36 -0.49
CA LEU A 133 -1.50 -7.10 0.14
C LEU A 133 -0.93 -5.89 -0.61
N PHE A 134 -1.77 -4.85 -0.73
CA PHE A 134 -1.34 -3.48 -0.94
C PHE A 134 -1.57 -2.67 0.33
N ILE A 135 -0.60 -1.86 0.72
CA ILE A 135 -0.74 -0.88 1.80
C ILE A 135 -0.18 0.47 1.36
N GLY A 136 -0.92 1.52 1.61
CA GLY A 136 -0.50 2.88 1.27
C GLY A 136 -1.12 3.93 2.17
N ALA A 137 -0.49 5.11 2.23
CA ALA A 137 -1.00 6.25 2.96
C ALA A 137 -1.98 7.08 2.11
N THR A 138 -2.91 7.72 2.78
CA THR A 138 -3.84 8.69 2.17
C THR A 138 -3.92 9.97 3.02
N LEU A 139 -4.57 11.01 2.49
CA LEU A 139 -4.75 12.28 3.20
C LEU A 139 -6.20 12.51 3.64
N GLN A 140 -7.16 11.93 2.93
CA GLN A 140 -8.58 12.00 3.30
C GLN A 140 -9.28 10.69 3.02
N VAL A 141 -10.27 10.38 3.85
CA VAL A 141 -11.22 9.28 3.70
C VAL A 141 -12.62 9.84 3.95
N ASP A 142 -13.57 9.56 3.06
CA ASP A 142 -14.97 9.97 3.24
C ASP A 142 -15.85 8.87 3.86
N GLY A 143 -17.14 9.20 4.09
CA GLY A 143 -18.10 8.28 4.69
C GLY A 143 -18.33 6.99 3.90
N ASP A 144 -18.06 6.98 2.59
CA ASP A 144 -18.13 5.79 1.75
C ASP A 144 -16.83 4.97 1.75
N GLY A 145 -15.82 5.43 2.50
CA GLY A 145 -14.49 4.82 2.56
C GLY A 145 -13.61 5.10 1.34
N HIS A 146 -14.02 6.01 0.46
CA HIS A 146 -13.17 6.47 -0.64
C HIS A 146 -12.01 7.27 -0.10
N SER A 147 -10.85 7.14 -0.72
CA SER A 147 -9.66 7.87 -0.30
C SER A 147 -9.06 8.72 -1.42
N SER A 148 -8.40 9.81 -1.03
CA SER A 148 -7.64 10.64 -1.95
C SER A 148 -6.49 11.37 -1.25
N THR A 149 -5.42 11.62 -2.01
CA THR A 149 -4.33 12.51 -1.62
C THR A 149 -4.47 13.91 -2.22
N VAL A 150 -5.52 14.14 -2.98
CA VAL A 150 -5.86 15.46 -3.53
C VAL A 150 -6.69 16.23 -2.51
N THR A 151 -6.13 17.30 -1.96
CA THR A 151 -6.80 18.20 -1.01
C THR A 151 -6.76 19.64 -1.52
N ARG A 152 -7.54 20.55 -0.93
CA ARG A 152 -7.60 21.96 -1.34
C ARG A 152 -6.26 22.68 -1.29
N GLY A 153 -5.39 22.29 -0.38
CA GLY A 153 -4.06 22.89 -0.21
C GLY A 153 -2.92 22.09 -0.84
N ARG A 154 -3.22 20.92 -1.43
CA ARG A 154 -2.19 20.02 -1.90
C ARG A 154 -2.69 19.18 -3.07
N LEU A 155 -1.99 19.28 -4.18
CA LEU A 155 -2.20 18.40 -5.32
C LEU A 155 -1.08 17.36 -5.35
N ALA A 156 -1.32 16.21 -4.77
CA ALA A 156 -0.38 15.09 -4.73
C ALA A 156 -0.82 14.00 -5.71
N GLY A 157 0.13 13.42 -6.42
CA GLY A 157 -0.12 12.27 -7.30
C GLY A 157 -0.42 11.00 -6.49
N PHE A 158 -1.11 10.06 -7.11
CA PHE A 158 -1.49 8.78 -6.49
C PHE A 158 -0.42 7.69 -6.62
N GLY A 159 0.59 7.90 -7.48
CA GLY A 159 1.54 6.84 -7.82
C GLY A 159 0.84 5.63 -8.41
N GLY A 160 1.18 4.45 -7.93
CA GLY A 160 0.57 3.18 -8.35
C GLY A 160 -0.71 2.80 -7.59
N ALA A 161 -1.12 3.56 -6.59
CA ALA A 161 -2.22 3.19 -5.70
C ALA A 161 -3.55 2.85 -6.42
N PRO A 162 -4.01 3.59 -7.45
CA PRO A 162 -5.23 3.24 -8.17
C PRO A 162 -5.17 1.86 -8.86
N ASN A 163 -3.98 1.39 -9.20
CA ASN A 163 -3.78 0.08 -9.83
C ASN A 163 -3.53 -1.01 -8.79
N MET A 164 -2.78 -0.70 -7.74
CA MET A 164 -2.37 -1.66 -6.71
C MET A 164 -3.38 -1.82 -5.60
N GLY A 165 -4.11 -0.75 -5.30
CA GLY A 165 -5.06 -0.66 -4.18
C GLY A 165 -6.48 -1.04 -4.57
N HIS A 166 -6.67 -2.04 -5.42
CA HIS A 166 -7.99 -2.58 -5.71
C HIS A 166 -7.98 -4.11 -5.70
N ASP A 167 -9.12 -4.69 -5.43
CA ASP A 167 -9.37 -6.11 -5.61
C ASP A 167 -9.26 -6.47 -7.11
N PRO A 168 -8.80 -7.67 -7.48
CA PRO A 168 -8.87 -8.16 -8.86
C PRO A 168 -10.28 -8.11 -9.49
N ARG A 169 -11.34 -8.03 -8.69
CA ARG A 169 -12.69 -7.65 -9.15
C ARG A 169 -12.82 -6.16 -9.45
N GLY A 170 -11.80 -5.39 -9.10
CA GLY A 170 -11.82 -3.94 -9.20
C GLY A 170 -12.30 -3.46 -10.56
N ARG A 171 -13.08 -2.43 -10.53
CA ARG A 171 -13.88 -1.87 -11.65
C ARG A 171 -13.06 -1.47 -12.86
N ARG A 172 -11.75 -1.25 -12.70
CA ARG A 172 -10.92 -0.60 -13.72
C ARG A 172 -10.05 -1.56 -14.52
N HIS A 173 -9.68 -2.71 -13.95
CA HIS A 173 -8.61 -3.52 -14.50
C HIS A 173 -8.96 -5.00 -14.62
N SER A 174 -10.05 -5.44 -14.01
CA SER A 174 -10.49 -6.81 -14.10
C SER A 174 -11.21 -7.05 -15.43
N THR A 175 -10.76 -8.01 -16.20
CA THR A 175 -11.45 -8.48 -17.39
C THR A 175 -12.50 -9.52 -17.02
N PRO A 176 -13.56 -9.72 -17.85
CA PRO A 176 -14.49 -10.82 -17.63
C PRO A 176 -13.78 -12.17 -17.49
N ALA A 177 -12.81 -12.46 -18.34
CA ALA A 177 -12.02 -13.69 -18.27
C ALA A 177 -11.29 -13.88 -16.93
N TRP A 178 -10.75 -12.79 -16.34
CA TRP A 178 -10.15 -12.84 -15.01
C TRP A 178 -11.19 -13.12 -13.93
N LEU A 179 -12.35 -12.48 -14.02
CA LEU A 179 -13.44 -12.69 -13.10
C LEU A 179 -13.98 -14.12 -13.14
N ASP A 180 -14.05 -14.71 -14.33
CA ASP A 180 -14.49 -16.09 -14.57
C ASP A 180 -13.50 -17.13 -14.03
N MET A 181 -12.21 -16.81 -13.98
CA MET A 181 -11.17 -17.71 -13.45
C MET A 181 -11.17 -17.82 -11.92
N ARG A 182 -11.92 -16.99 -11.23
CA ARG A 182 -11.94 -17.02 -9.77
C ARG A 182 -12.89 -18.09 -9.25
N PRO A 183 -12.54 -18.70 -8.11
CA PRO A 183 -13.50 -19.51 -7.38
C PRO A 183 -14.79 -18.71 -7.19
N GLY A 184 -15.91 -19.29 -7.54
CA GLY A 184 -17.22 -18.61 -7.51
C GLY A 184 -17.59 -17.99 -6.16
N ASP A 185 -18.80 -17.49 -6.03
CA ASP A 185 -19.35 -16.80 -4.85
C ASP A 185 -19.43 -17.69 -3.60
N SER A 186 -18.33 -18.31 -3.23
CA SER A 186 -18.26 -19.04 -1.99
C SER A 186 -18.25 -18.06 -0.82
N GLU A 187 -18.86 -18.41 0.28
CA GLU A 187 -18.74 -17.70 1.56
C GLU A 187 -17.33 -17.81 2.17
N ALA A 188 -16.39 -18.35 1.42
CA ALA A 188 -15.01 -18.52 1.84
C ALA A 188 -14.39 -17.19 2.30
N PRO A 189 -13.50 -17.23 3.28
CA PRO A 189 -12.73 -16.09 3.73
C PRO A 189 -12.01 -15.37 2.58
N LEU A 190 -11.74 -14.09 2.75
CA LEU A 190 -11.14 -13.24 1.73
C LEU A 190 -9.89 -13.85 1.08
N LEU A 191 -8.99 -14.41 1.87
CA LEU A 191 -7.76 -15.04 1.37
C LEU A 191 -8.02 -16.31 0.55
N GLU A 192 -9.02 -17.11 0.94
CA GLU A 192 -9.41 -18.31 0.21
C GLU A 192 -10.08 -17.99 -1.14
N ARG A 193 -10.61 -16.79 -1.29
CA ARG A 193 -11.18 -16.31 -2.56
C ARG A 193 -10.13 -15.72 -3.50
N GLY A 194 -8.86 -15.72 -3.14
CA GLY A 194 -7.81 -15.08 -3.90
C GLY A 194 -7.93 -13.56 -3.95
N LYS A 195 -8.63 -12.94 -3.01
CA LYS A 195 -8.75 -11.48 -2.91
C LYS A 195 -7.53 -10.91 -2.23
N LYS A 196 -7.02 -9.82 -2.81
CA LYS A 196 -5.93 -9.04 -2.23
C LYS A 196 -6.44 -8.19 -1.06
N LEU A 197 -5.64 -8.08 -0.01
CA LEU A 197 -5.86 -7.12 1.05
C LEU A 197 -5.48 -5.71 0.57
N VAL A 198 -6.32 -4.75 0.83
CA VAL A 198 -6.10 -3.33 0.52
C VAL A 198 -6.20 -2.53 1.80
N VAL A 199 -5.07 -2.03 2.25
CA VAL A 199 -4.94 -1.30 3.51
C VAL A 199 -4.68 0.17 3.24
N GLN A 200 -5.52 1.04 3.79
CA GLN A 200 -5.28 2.48 3.83
C GLN A 200 -4.78 2.87 5.20
N MET A 201 -3.61 3.53 5.21
CA MET A 201 -3.05 4.14 6.42
C MET A 201 -3.34 5.63 6.43
N VAL A 202 -3.84 6.13 7.54
CA VAL A 202 -4.17 7.54 7.69
C VAL A 202 -4.11 7.95 9.15
N GLU A 203 -3.45 9.07 9.45
CA GLU A 203 -3.55 9.70 10.76
C GLU A 203 -4.91 10.39 10.89
N THR A 204 -5.53 10.37 12.06
CA THR A 204 -6.87 10.96 12.27
C THR A 204 -6.88 12.47 12.03
N PHE A 205 -5.75 13.13 12.24
CA PHE A 205 -5.57 14.55 11.92
C PHE A 205 -4.30 14.79 11.12
N GLN A 206 -4.42 15.65 10.12
CA GLN A 206 -3.26 16.19 9.39
C GLN A 206 -2.56 17.27 10.19
N GLU A 207 -1.37 17.66 9.74
CA GLU A 207 -0.67 18.82 10.26
C GLU A 207 -1.59 20.05 10.30
N GLY A 208 -1.58 20.76 11.45
CA GLY A 208 -2.47 21.87 11.71
C GLY A 208 -3.87 21.48 12.19
N GLY A 209 -4.09 20.23 12.59
CA GLY A 209 -5.34 19.76 13.22
C GLY A 209 -6.51 19.60 12.25
N LYS A 210 -6.26 19.51 10.95
CA LYS A 210 -7.33 19.25 9.97
C LYS A 210 -7.75 17.79 10.03
N PRO A 211 -9.05 17.47 10.12
CA PRO A 211 -9.51 16.10 10.16
C PRO A 211 -9.21 15.42 8.82
N THR A 212 -8.82 14.15 8.89
CA THR A 212 -8.60 13.30 7.72
C THR A 212 -9.89 12.63 7.28
N PHE A 213 -10.76 12.33 8.23
CA PHE A 213 -12.10 11.82 7.95
C PHE A 213 -13.03 13.00 7.63
N VAL A 214 -13.65 12.95 6.46
CA VAL A 214 -14.45 14.05 5.90
C VAL A 214 -15.78 13.52 5.38
N GLU A 215 -16.83 14.35 5.34
CA GLU A 215 -18.11 13.97 4.71
C GLU A 215 -17.96 13.78 3.20
N GLN A 216 -17.15 14.64 2.56
CA GLN A 216 -16.84 14.57 1.15
C GLN A 216 -15.38 14.90 0.91
N LEU A 217 -14.70 14.13 0.07
CA LEU A 217 -13.30 14.39 -0.33
C LEU A 217 -13.17 15.76 -1.02
N ASP A 218 -12.14 16.49 -0.65
CA ASP A 218 -11.75 17.73 -1.36
C ASP A 218 -11.53 17.50 -2.86
N ALA A 219 -11.14 16.30 -3.23
CA ALA A 219 -10.97 15.84 -4.60
C ALA A 219 -12.24 16.04 -5.45
N VAL A 220 -13.43 15.85 -4.87
CA VAL A 220 -14.72 16.05 -5.56
C VAL A 220 -14.95 17.52 -5.89
N GLU A 221 -14.70 18.39 -4.93
CA GLU A 221 -14.82 19.84 -5.14
C GLU A 221 -13.78 20.35 -6.14
N MET A 222 -12.54 19.86 -6.03
CA MET A 222 -11.47 20.20 -6.96
C MET A 222 -11.80 19.79 -8.38
N ALA A 223 -12.35 18.59 -8.57
CA ALA A 223 -12.79 18.13 -9.89
C ALA A 223 -13.83 19.06 -10.51
N LYS A 224 -14.85 19.46 -9.74
CA LYS A 224 -15.88 20.40 -10.19
C LYS A 224 -15.25 21.76 -10.59
N LYS A 225 -14.35 22.26 -9.75
CA LYS A 225 -13.70 23.56 -9.97
C LYS A 225 -12.87 23.62 -11.26
N VAL A 226 -12.21 22.52 -11.62
CA VAL A 226 -11.33 22.46 -12.80
C VAL A 226 -11.99 21.77 -14.00
N GLY A 227 -13.27 21.42 -13.90
CA GLY A 227 -14.03 20.82 -14.99
C GLY A 227 -13.61 19.38 -15.32
N MET A 228 -13.12 18.61 -14.35
CA MET A 228 -12.81 17.20 -14.55
C MET A 228 -14.11 16.38 -14.61
N PRO A 229 -14.25 15.44 -15.56
CA PRO A 229 -15.43 14.61 -15.68
C PRO A 229 -15.60 13.61 -14.51
N LEU A 230 -14.49 13.24 -13.84
CA LEU A 230 -14.47 12.34 -12.70
C LEU A 230 -13.58 12.93 -11.61
N ALA A 231 -14.02 12.80 -10.35
CA ALA A 231 -13.18 13.15 -9.21
C ALA A 231 -11.96 12.23 -9.13
N PRO A 232 -10.79 12.75 -8.77
CA PRO A 232 -9.57 11.95 -8.59
C PRO A 232 -9.64 11.14 -7.27
N ILE A 233 -10.43 10.07 -7.29
CA ILE A 233 -10.47 9.08 -6.21
C ILE A 233 -9.27 8.16 -6.37
N MET A 234 -8.46 8.04 -5.31
CA MET A 234 -7.29 7.19 -5.31
C MET A 234 -7.65 5.72 -5.16
N ILE A 235 -8.43 5.40 -4.12
CA ILE A 235 -8.95 4.05 -3.87
C ILE A 235 -10.42 4.16 -3.50
N TYR A 236 -11.24 3.33 -4.10
CA TYR A 236 -12.66 3.27 -3.80
C TYR A 236 -12.91 2.46 -2.54
N GLY A 237 -13.87 2.87 -1.72
CA GLY A 237 -14.18 2.24 -0.44
C GLY A 237 -14.51 0.75 -0.54
N ASP A 238 -15.17 0.32 -1.63
CA ASP A 238 -15.47 -1.09 -1.87
C ASP A 238 -14.21 -1.98 -1.93
N ASP A 239 -13.09 -1.41 -2.33
CA ASP A 239 -11.82 -2.13 -2.46
C ASP A 239 -11.04 -2.16 -1.13
N VAL A 240 -11.30 -1.23 -0.21
CA VAL A 240 -10.59 -1.12 1.06
C VAL A 240 -11.02 -2.26 2.00
N THR A 241 -10.05 -3.05 2.43
CA THR A 241 -10.29 -4.15 3.38
C THR A 241 -9.97 -3.76 4.82
N HIS A 242 -9.02 -2.86 4.98
CA HIS A 242 -8.58 -2.39 6.30
C HIS A 242 -8.32 -0.88 6.26
N LEU A 243 -8.74 -0.21 7.30
CA LEU A 243 -8.37 1.17 7.58
C LEU A 243 -7.55 1.19 8.86
N LEU A 244 -6.32 1.70 8.78
CA LEU A 244 -5.38 1.75 9.90
C LEU A 244 -5.08 3.19 10.26
N THR A 245 -5.35 3.54 11.50
CA THR A 245 -4.99 4.82 12.11
C THR A 245 -4.12 4.60 13.34
N GLU A 246 -3.65 5.66 13.98
CA GLU A 246 -2.97 5.60 15.26
C GLU A 246 -3.89 5.10 16.39
N GLU A 247 -5.21 5.20 16.21
CA GLU A 247 -6.21 4.74 17.19
C GLU A 247 -6.52 3.24 17.08
N GLY A 248 -6.29 2.63 15.89
CA GLY A 248 -6.55 1.22 15.69
C GLY A 248 -6.72 0.78 14.24
N ILE A 249 -7.24 -0.44 14.07
CA ILE A 249 -7.49 -1.06 12.79
C ILE A 249 -8.99 -1.37 12.64
N ALA A 250 -9.62 -0.76 11.66
CA ALA A 250 -10.95 -1.15 11.22
C ALA A 250 -10.84 -2.26 10.15
N TYR A 251 -11.45 -3.40 10.44
CA TYR A 251 -11.48 -4.58 9.56
C TYR A 251 -12.71 -4.52 8.65
N LEU A 252 -12.70 -3.64 7.65
CA LEU A 252 -13.85 -3.34 6.80
C LEU A 252 -14.35 -4.55 5.99
N TYR A 253 -13.49 -5.51 5.69
CA TYR A 253 -13.88 -6.75 5.00
C TYR A 253 -14.88 -7.60 5.79
N LYS A 254 -15.05 -7.35 7.08
CA LYS A 254 -16.02 -8.05 7.94
C LYS A 254 -17.41 -7.44 7.86
N ALA A 255 -17.51 -6.18 7.46
CA ALA A 255 -18.77 -5.49 7.31
C ALA A 255 -19.55 -6.05 6.10
N ARG A 256 -20.85 -6.27 6.27
CA ARG A 256 -21.72 -6.84 5.25
C ARG A 256 -22.44 -5.77 4.42
N THR A 257 -22.64 -4.61 5.02
CA THR A 257 -23.33 -3.46 4.42
C THR A 257 -22.43 -2.22 4.46
N LEU A 258 -22.81 -1.19 3.70
CA LEU A 258 -22.14 0.10 3.74
C LEU A 258 -22.30 0.77 5.12
N GLU A 259 -23.50 0.66 5.71
CA GLU A 259 -23.79 1.22 7.04
C GLU A 259 -22.93 0.58 8.15
N GLU A 260 -22.62 -0.71 8.02
CA GLU A 260 -21.69 -1.36 8.96
C GLU A 260 -20.23 -0.93 8.78
N ARG A 261 -19.90 -0.31 7.63
CA ARG A 261 -18.56 0.22 7.36
C ARG A 261 -18.36 1.63 7.88
N GLN A 262 -19.42 2.42 7.90
CA GLN A 262 -19.44 3.79 8.39
C GLN A 262 -19.44 3.83 9.92
#